data_68403e387b4cd23f5812a06af48778a0
#
_entry.id   68403e387b4cd23f5812a06af48778a0
#
_cell.length_a   1.000
_cell.length_b   1.000
_cell.length_c   1.000
_cell.angle_alpha   90.00
_cell.angle_beta   90.00
_cell.angle_gamma   90.00
#
_symmetry.space_group_name_H-M   'P 1'
#
loop_
_entity.id
_entity.type
_entity.pdbx_description
1 polymer ?
#
loop_
_entity_poly.entity_id
_entity_poly.type
_entity_poly.pdbx_seq_one_letter_code
_entity_poly.pdbx_strand_id
1 'polypeptide(L)'
;MPGVAHHSTAGVVVHSLVLHRLERALRERVRYRYVRPEVLQEGESFRVQSPNCSRNVDPTGGVIDIALLVPHGANRWCLCAWDYAAAGWEPQLQDAELDAALDLLCVDPERRFWP
;
A
#
# COMPACT_ATOMS: atom_id res chain seq x y z
N MET A 1 32.90 -5.80 1.90
CA MET A 1 31.48 -5.75 1.86
C MET A 1 30.84 -5.70 0.48
N PRO A 2 31.37 -6.44 -0.45
CA PRO A 2 30.82 -6.40 -1.80
C PRO A 2 29.41 -6.95 -1.93
N GLY A 3 28.96 -7.76 -1.00
CA GLY A 3 27.63 -8.33 -1.08
C GLY A 3 26.50 -7.34 -1.04
N VAL A 4 26.71 -6.17 -0.45
CA VAL A 4 25.69 -5.13 -0.37
C VAL A 4 25.33 -4.62 -1.77
N ALA A 5 26.32 -4.44 -2.63
CA ALA A 5 26.07 -3.96 -3.99
C ALA A 5 25.24 -4.96 -4.79
N HIS A 6 25.50 -6.25 -4.64
CA HIS A 6 24.73 -7.27 -5.35
C HIS A 6 23.29 -7.30 -4.89
N HIS A 7 23.06 -7.22 -3.59
CA HIS A 7 21.72 -7.20 -3.03
C HIS A 7 20.95 -5.96 -3.48
N SER A 8 21.61 -4.81 -3.56
CA SER A 8 20.99 -3.58 -4.01
C SER A 8 20.41 -3.70 -5.41
N THR A 9 21.18 -4.30 -6.33
CA THR A 9 20.72 -4.43 -7.71
C THR A 9 19.50 -5.33 -7.82
N ALA A 10 19.53 -6.49 -7.18
CA ALA A 10 18.40 -7.40 -7.18
C ALA A 10 17.19 -6.79 -6.49
N GLY A 11 17.38 -6.12 -5.35
CA GLY A 11 16.32 -5.48 -4.60
C GLY A 11 15.64 -4.37 -5.41
N VAL A 12 16.41 -3.57 -6.15
CA VAL A 12 15.86 -2.51 -6.99
C VAL A 12 14.93 -3.09 -8.05
N VAL A 13 15.33 -4.17 -8.72
CA VAL A 13 14.50 -4.80 -9.75
C VAL A 13 13.20 -5.33 -9.15
N VAL A 14 13.27 -6.05 -8.03
CA VAL A 14 12.08 -6.58 -7.37
C VAL A 14 11.15 -5.46 -6.92
N HIS A 15 11.69 -4.41 -6.30
CA HIS A 15 10.90 -3.28 -5.86
C HIS A 15 10.21 -2.57 -7.02
N SER A 16 10.89 -2.43 -8.14
CA SER A 16 10.30 -1.80 -9.33
C SER A 16 9.12 -2.60 -9.86
N LEU A 17 9.22 -3.93 -9.89
CA LEU A 17 8.14 -4.78 -10.35
C LEU A 17 6.93 -4.70 -9.42
N VAL A 18 7.16 -4.73 -8.12
CA VAL A 18 6.10 -4.61 -7.12
C VAL A 18 5.43 -3.25 -7.22
N LEU A 19 6.21 -2.18 -7.34
CA LEU A 19 5.68 -0.83 -7.48
C LEU A 19 4.78 -0.72 -8.72
N HIS A 20 5.22 -1.24 -9.86
CA HIS A 20 4.42 -1.21 -11.08
C HIS A 20 3.11 -1.97 -10.94
N ARG A 21 3.15 -3.15 -10.32
CA ARG A 21 1.95 -3.93 -10.09
C ARG A 21 0.98 -3.22 -9.15
N LEU A 22 1.51 -2.62 -8.11
CA LEU A 22 0.71 -1.86 -7.15
C LEU A 22 0.05 -0.66 -7.82
N GLU A 23 0.82 0.13 -8.56
CA GLU A 23 0.30 1.29 -9.27
C GLU A 23 -0.77 0.91 -10.30
N ARG A 24 -0.55 -0.18 -11.02
CA ARG A 24 -1.52 -0.68 -11.98
C ARG A 24 -2.81 -1.11 -11.29
N ALA A 25 -2.71 -1.87 -10.21
CA ALA A 25 -3.87 -2.30 -9.44
C ALA A 25 -4.67 -1.10 -8.92
N LEU A 26 -3.98 -0.08 -8.44
CA LEU A 26 -4.63 1.13 -7.93
C LEU A 26 -5.40 1.87 -9.03
N ARG A 27 -4.90 1.88 -10.25
CA ARG A 27 -5.62 2.48 -11.38
C ARG A 27 -6.90 1.72 -11.74
N GLU A 28 -6.92 0.42 -11.48
CA GLU A 28 -8.04 -0.46 -11.82
C GLU A 28 -8.97 -0.74 -10.64
N ARG A 29 -8.75 -0.07 -9.50
CA ARG A 29 -9.53 -0.33 -8.30
C ARG A 29 -10.99 0.06 -8.45
N VAL A 30 -11.82 -0.52 -7.59
CA VAL A 30 -13.28 -0.36 -7.68
C VAL A 30 -13.76 0.99 -7.16
N ARG A 31 -13.16 1.48 -6.04
CA ARG A 31 -13.62 2.69 -5.35
C ARG A 31 -12.73 3.88 -5.63
N TYR A 32 -13.32 5.08 -5.70
CA TYR A 32 -12.60 6.35 -5.82
C TYR A 32 -11.64 6.37 -7.01
N ARG A 33 -12.09 5.85 -8.14
CA ARG A 33 -11.25 5.70 -9.34
C ARG A 33 -10.79 7.03 -9.92
N TYR A 34 -11.51 8.09 -9.64
CA TYR A 34 -11.14 9.44 -10.07
C TYR A 34 -10.06 10.08 -9.21
N VAL A 35 -9.77 9.51 -8.05
CA VAL A 35 -8.71 10.00 -7.17
C VAL A 35 -7.42 9.28 -7.52
N ARG A 36 -6.32 10.03 -7.61
CA ARG A 36 -5.00 9.46 -7.90
C ARG A 36 -4.21 9.32 -6.61
N PRO A 37 -4.09 8.11 -6.07
CA PRO A 37 -3.26 7.90 -4.90
C PRO A 37 -1.78 7.95 -5.27
N GLU A 38 -0.98 8.26 -4.28
CA GLU A 38 0.48 8.26 -4.36
C GLU A 38 1.03 7.03 -3.66
N VAL A 39 2.06 6.44 -4.24
CA VAL A 39 2.78 5.34 -3.62
C VAL A 39 4.15 5.82 -3.22
N LEU A 40 4.48 5.71 -1.94
CA LEU A 40 5.78 6.07 -1.40
C LEU A 40 6.51 4.80 -0.99
N GLN A 41 7.73 4.65 -1.43
CA GLN A 41 8.56 3.54 -1.00
C GLN A 41 9.30 3.93 0.28
N GLU A 42 9.11 3.15 1.34
CA GLU A 42 9.75 3.35 2.64
C GLU A 42 10.53 2.08 2.98
N GLY A 43 11.83 2.10 2.70
CA GLY A 43 12.65 0.90 2.81
C GLY A 43 12.16 -0.15 1.81
N GLU A 44 11.74 -1.29 2.30
CA GLU A 44 11.17 -2.36 1.47
C GLU A 44 9.65 -2.34 1.44
N SER A 45 9.04 -1.41 2.15
CA SER A 45 7.59 -1.29 2.24
C SER A 45 7.07 -0.23 1.29
N PHE A 46 5.77 -0.30 0.99
CA PHE A 46 5.10 0.67 0.13
C PHE A 46 3.92 1.27 0.88
N ARG A 47 3.93 2.58 1.02
CA ARG A 47 2.83 3.31 1.65
C ARG A 47 1.97 3.93 0.57
N VAL A 48 0.66 3.71 0.65
CA VAL A 48 -0.31 4.31 -0.26
C VAL A 48 -1.00 5.46 0.45
N GLN A 49 -0.93 6.64 -0.16
CA GLN A 49 -1.59 7.84 0.34
C GLN A 49 -2.54 8.37 -0.72
N SER A 50 -3.55 9.07 -0.30
CA SER A 50 -4.54 9.64 -1.20
C SER A 50 -4.92 11.05 -0.74
N PRO A 51 -5.26 11.95 -1.68
CA PRO A 51 -5.92 13.19 -1.28
C PRO A 51 -7.16 12.87 -0.46
N ASN A 52 -7.38 13.63 0.58
CA ASN A 52 -8.53 13.43 1.45
C ASN A 52 -9.80 13.97 0.80
N CYS A 53 -10.69 13.08 0.39
CA CYS A 53 -11.98 13.43 -0.18
C CYS A 53 -13.12 13.28 0.85
N SER A 54 -12.81 12.91 2.07
CA SER A 54 -13.78 12.69 3.13
C SER A 54 -13.62 13.73 4.23
N ARG A 55 -14.63 14.57 4.43
CA ARG A 55 -14.63 15.55 5.51
C ARG A 55 -14.73 14.88 6.89
N ASN A 56 -15.18 13.63 6.93
CA ASN A 56 -15.27 12.89 8.17
C ASN A 56 -13.89 12.46 8.68
N VAL A 57 -12.90 12.36 7.78
CA VAL A 57 -11.53 12.00 8.14
C VAL A 57 -10.73 13.23 8.54
N ASP A 58 -10.75 14.25 7.70
CA ASP A 58 -10.04 15.51 7.96
C ASP A 58 -10.78 16.64 7.26
N PRO A 59 -11.45 17.52 8.02
CA PRO A 59 -12.21 18.62 7.43
C PRO A 59 -11.36 19.63 6.65
N THR A 60 -10.07 19.68 6.90
CA THR A 60 -9.17 20.63 6.22
C THR A 60 -8.66 20.08 4.89
N GLY A 61 -8.94 18.84 4.56
CA GLY A 61 -8.42 18.18 3.36
C GLY A 61 -7.06 17.55 3.63
N GLY A 62 -6.12 17.76 2.71
CA GLY A 62 -4.77 17.22 2.84
C GLY A 62 -4.63 15.81 2.28
N VAL A 63 -3.68 15.07 2.81
CA VAL A 63 -3.36 13.71 2.37
C VAL A 63 -3.58 12.74 3.52
N ILE A 64 -4.20 11.61 3.23
CA ILE A 64 -4.46 10.59 4.23
C ILE A 64 -3.76 9.29 3.87
N ASP A 65 -3.40 8.53 4.89
CA ASP A 65 -2.82 7.20 4.73
C ASP A 65 -3.94 6.20 4.41
N ILE A 66 -3.71 5.40 3.37
CA ILE A 66 -4.68 4.39 2.91
C ILE A 66 -4.21 3.00 3.29
N ALA A 67 -2.99 2.64 2.95
CA ALA A 67 -2.49 1.29 3.14
C ALA A 67 -0.97 1.28 3.30
N LEU A 68 -0.48 0.24 3.96
CA LEU A 68 0.94 -0.05 4.04
C LEU A 68 1.14 -1.50 3.64
N LEU A 69 1.96 -1.72 2.63
CA LEU A 69 2.30 -3.05 2.13
C LEU A 69 3.72 -3.38 2.57
N VAL A 70 3.85 -4.36 3.47
CA VAL A 70 5.11 -4.70 4.11
C VAL A 70 5.55 -6.10 3.69
N PRO A 71 6.80 -6.28 3.21
CA PRO A 71 7.28 -7.63 2.91
C PRO A 71 7.39 -8.47 4.17
N HIS A 72 7.03 -9.75 4.03
CA HIS A 72 7.02 -10.70 5.13
C HIS A 72 7.63 -12.02 4.64
N GLY A 73 8.94 -12.08 4.58
CA GLY A 73 9.64 -13.21 4.00
C GLY A 73 9.63 -13.20 2.48
N ALA A 74 10.02 -14.30 1.88
CA ALA A 74 10.11 -14.41 0.42
C ALA A 74 8.74 -14.50 -0.21
N ASN A 75 8.41 -13.55 -1.09
CA ASN A 75 7.17 -13.53 -1.85
C ASN A 75 5.91 -13.49 -0.99
N ARG A 76 6.02 -13.02 0.25
CA ARG A 76 4.90 -12.87 1.16
C ARG A 76 4.78 -11.43 1.63
N TRP A 77 3.57 -11.01 1.92
CA TRP A 77 3.27 -9.63 2.23
C TRP A 77 2.28 -9.51 3.38
N CYS A 78 2.41 -8.43 4.12
CA CYS A 78 1.41 -8.00 5.10
C CYS A 78 0.79 -6.71 4.58
N LEU A 79 -0.53 -6.65 4.53
CA LEU A 79 -1.25 -5.46 4.12
C LEU A 79 -1.94 -4.86 5.34
N CYS A 80 -1.62 -3.60 5.62
CA CYS A 80 -2.15 -2.88 6.77
C CYS A 80 -3.04 -1.73 6.30
N ALA A 81 -4.10 -1.46 7.06
CA ALA A 81 -4.92 -0.27 6.89
C ALA A 81 -4.61 0.72 8.01
N TRP A 82 -4.83 1.99 7.74
CA TRP A 82 -4.66 3.02 8.76
C TRP A 82 -5.89 3.05 9.66
N ASP A 83 -5.66 2.93 10.97
CA ASP A 83 -6.71 3.08 11.97
C ASP A 83 -6.68 4.52 12.50
N TYR A 84 -7.68 5.29 12.15
CA TYR A 84 -7.74 6.71 12.51
C TYR A 84 -7.94 6.92 14.00
N ALA A 85 -8.68 6.04 14.66
CA ALA A 85 -8.91 6.15 16.10
C ALA A 85 -7.64 5.86 16.90
N ALA A 86 -6.89 4.84 16.51
CA ALA A 86 -5.68 4.45 17.19
C ALA A 86 -4.44 5.21 16.67
N ALA A 87 -4.57 5.91 15.54
CA ALA A 87 -3.46 6.59 14.85
C ALA A 87 -2.31 5.63 14.57
N GLY A 88 -2.60 4.51 13.95
CA GLY A 88 -1.60 3.50 13.65
C GLY A 88 -2.02 2.54 12.56
N TRP A 89 -1.07 1.72 12.12
CA TRP A 89 -1.31 0.70 11.11
C TRP A 89 -1.88 -0.56 11.76
N GLU A 90 -2.92 -1.10 11.15
CA GLU A 90 -3.57 -2.32 11.62
C GLU A 90 -3.52 -3.36 10.50
N PRO A 91 -2.91 -4.54 10.76
CA PRO A 91 -2.85 -5.60 9.74
C PRO A 91 -4.23 -6.10 9.36
N GLN A 92 -4.49 -6.18 8.05
CA GLN A 92 -5.72 -6.71 7.50
C GLN A 92 -5.50 -8.07 6.84
N LEU A 93 -4.29 -8.32 6.32
CA LEU A 93 -3.95 -9.56 5.66
C LEU A 93 -2.48 -9.82 5.91
N GLN A 94 -2.16 -11.01 6.43
CA GLN A 94 -0.78 -11.39 6.76
C GLN A 94 -0.38 -12.63 5.99
N ASP A 95 0.93 -12.75 5.75
CA ASP A 95 1.53 -13.91 5.07
C ASP A 95 0.81 -14.24 3.76
N ALA A 96 0.59 -13.22 2.95
CA ALA A 96 -0.22 -13.32 1.74
C ALA A 96 0.64 -13.15 0.48
N GLU A 97 0.17 -13.73 -0.61
CA GLU A 97 0.72 -13.43 -1.93
C GLU A 97 0.34 -12.01 -2.32
N LEU A 98 1.17 -11.40 -3.17
CA LEU A 98 0.96 -10.03 -3.60
C LEU A 98 -0.41 -9.83 -4.26
N ASP A 99 -0.82 -10.76 -5.12
CA ASP A 99 -2.11 -10.66 -5.80
C ASP A 99 -3.28 -10.62 -4.81
N ALA A 100 -3.23 -11.44 -3.76
CA ALA A 100 -4.28 -11.43 -2.74
C ALA A 100 -4.32 -10.12 -1.99
N ALA A 101 -3.15 -9.56 -1.67
CA ALA A 101 -3.07 -8.27 -0.99
C ALA A 101 -3.60 -7.15 -1.88
N LEU A 102 -3.25 -7.13 -3.16
CA LEU A 102 -3.73 -6.11 -4.09
C LEU A 102 -5.24 -6.22 -4.31
N ASP A 103 -5.77 -7.43 -4.39
CA ASP A 103 -7.21 -7.63 -4.52
C ASP A 103 -7.96 -7.06 -3.31
N LEU A 104 -7.48 -7.36 -2.10
CA LEU A 104 -8.13 -6.86 -0.90
C LEU A 104 -8.10 -5.33 -0.85
N LEU A 105 -6.96 -4.74 -1.17
CA LEU A 105 -6.82 -3.29 -1.19
C LEU A 105 -7.74 -2.63 -2.21
N CYS A 106 -7.84 -3.19 -3.40
CA CYS A 106 -8.51 -2.54 -4.53
C CYS A 106 -10.01 -2.79 -4.57
N VAL A 107 -10.48 -3.91 -4.06
CA VAL A 107 -11.91 -4.20 -3.94
C VAL A 107 -12.44 -3.58 -2.65
N ASP A 108 -11.70 -3.71 -1.56
CA ASP A 108 -12.03 -3.13 -0.25
C ASP A 108 -13.50 -3.38 0.15
N PRO A 109 -13.90 -4.66 0.27
CA PRO A 109 -15.33 -4.97 0.46
C PRO A 109 -15.89 -4.44 1.77
N GLU A 110 -15.05 -4.28 2.78
CA GLU A 110 -15.47 -3.80 4.11
C GLU A 110 -15.15 -2.33 4.33
N ARG A 111 -14.68 -1.63 3.32
CA ARG A 111 -14.28 -0.21 3.39
C ARG A 111 -13.24 0.06 4.47
N ARG A 112 -12.26 -0.83 4.57
CA ARG A 112 -11.19 -0.68 5.57
C ARG A 112 -10.09 0.28 5.13
N PHE A 113 -9.88 0.41 3.82
CA PHE A 113 -8.78 1.19 3.26
C PHE A 113 -9.24 2.55 2.74
N TRP A 114 -10.28 2.57 1.96
CA TRP A 114 -10.76 3.79 1.29
C TRP A 114 -11.97 4.35 2.03
N PRO A 115 -11.78 5.41 2.82
CA PRO A 115 -12.88 5.99 3.61
C PRO A 115 -13.93 6.76 2.80
#